data_03ee14134ef6606b961637ca2ca5369f
#
_entry.id   03ee14134ef6606b961637ca2ca5369f
#
_cell.length_a   1.000
_cell.length_b   1.000
_cell.length_c   1.000
_cell.angle_alpha   90.00
_cell.angle_beta   90.00
_cell.angle_gamma   90.00
#
_symmetry.space_group_name_H-M   'P 1'
#
loop_
_entity.id
_entity.type
_entity.pdbx_description
1 polymer ?
#
loop_
_entity_poly.entity_id
_entity_poly.type
_entity_poly.pdbx_seq_one_letter_code
_entity_poly.pdbx_strand_id
1 'polypeptide(L)'
;MFGLLREVWYNKFMKIFTMSFASVYPLYVQKAERKGRSKEEVEELIFWLTGYDDESLQDVLDQGLDFQTFFDQAPALNPKAKLIKGVICGYRVEEIEDPLMQKIRYLDKIIDELAKGKAMAKIKREV
;
A
#
# COMPACT_ATOMS: atom_id res chain seq x y z
N MET A 1 29.11 4.79 15.11
CA MET A 1 27.79 5.00 15.74
C MET A 1 26.67 5.29 14.74
N PHE A 2 26.90 6.22 13.84
CA PHE A 2 25.90 6.52 12.79
C PHE A 2 25.71 5.37 11.79
N GLY A 3 26.76 4.60 11.49
CA GLY A 3 26.68 3.46 10.58
C GLY A 3 25.75 2.36 11.06
N LEU A 4 25.72 2.10 12.38
CA LEU A 4 24.89 1.06 12.98
C LEU A 4 23.39 1.39 12.83
N LEU A 5 23.01 2.66 13.07
CA LEU A 5 21.63 3.12 12.89
C LEU A 5 21.20 3.04 11.42
N ARG A 6 22.11 3.37 10.52
CA ARG A 6 21.88 3.28 9.08
C ARG A 6 21.62 1.84 8.63
N GLU A 7 22.40 0.90 9.13
CA GLU A 7 22.24 -0.52 8.83
C GLU A 7 20.91 -1.06 9.33
N VAL A 8 20.50 -0.67 10.54
CA VAL A 8 19.21 -1.08 11.11
C VAL A 8 18.05 -0.57 10.26
N TRP A 9 18.09 0.70 9.84
CA TRP A 9 17.08 1.28 8.95
C TRP A 9 17.05 0.59 7.60
N TYR A 10 18.21 0.40 6.98
CA TYR A 10 18.34 -0.25 5.68
C TYR A 10 17.77 -1.68 5.73
N ASN A 11 18.13 -2.46 6.73
CA ASN A 11 17.64 -3.82 6.89
C ASN A 11 16.12 -3.87 7.08
N LYS A 12 15.57 -2.92 7.83
CA LYS A 12 14.13 -2.82 8.06
C LYS A 12 13.37 -2.51 6.76
N PHE A 13 13.87 -1.58 5.95
CA PHE A 13 13.28 -1.25 4.66
C PHE A 13 13.41 -2.41 3.68
N MET A 14 14.58 -3.03 3.60
CA MET A 14 14.80 -4.18 2.72
C MET A 14 13.86 -5.33 3.05
N LYS A 15 13.62 -5.57 4.34
CA LYS A 15 12.70 -6.62 4.77
C LYS A 15 11.28 -6.35 4.26
N ILE A 16 10.80 -5.12 4.35
CA ILE A 16 9.49 -4.74 3.85
C ILE A 16 9.43 -4.87 2.33
N PHE A 17 10.46 -4.38 1.63
CA PHE A 17 10.50 -4.40 0.16
C PHE A 17 10.45 -5.81 -0.41
N THR A 18 11.07 -6.77 0.29
CA THR A 18 11.16 -8.16 -0.16
C THR A 18 10.03 -9.05 0.36
N MET A 19 9.13 -8.51 1.20
CA MET A 19 7.95 -9.26 1.61
C MET A 19 7.04 -9.47 0.41
N SER A 20 6.46 -10.67 0.27
CA SER A 20 5.52 -10.92 -0.81
C SER A 20 4.24 -10.15 -0.60
N PHE A 21 3.70 -9.59 -1.67
CA PHE A 21 2.40 -8.92 -1.61
C PHE A 21 1.31 -9.91 -1.18
N ALA A 22 1.45 -11.18 -1.60
CA ALA A 22 0.51 -12.24 -1.23
C ALA A 22 0.44 -12.47 0.28
N SER A 23 1.52 -12.21 1.03
CA SER A 23 1.50 -12.37 2.49
C SER A 23 0.80 -11.21 3.20
N VAL A 24 0.75 -10.05 2.58
CA VAL A 24 0.17 -8.83 3.17
C VAL A 24 -1.27 -8.61 2.72
N TYR A 25 -1.60 -8.98 1.50
CA TYR A 25 -2.94 -8.81 0.94
C TYR A 25 -4.06 -9.35 1.86
N PRO A 26 -3.96 -10.57 2.42
CA PRO A 26 -4.99 -11.07 3.33
C PRO A 26 -5.14 -10.20 4.58
N LEU A 27 -4.06 -9.58 5.04
CA LEU A 27 -4.11 -8.71 6.22
C LEU A 27 -4.89 -7.43 5.93
N TYR A 28 -4.75 -6.88 4.73
CA TYR A 28 -5.56 -5.73 4.29
C TYR A 28 -7.05 -6.09 4.25
N VAL A 29 -7.36 -7.25 3.68
CA VAL A 29 -8.74 -7.73 3.61
C VAL A 29 -9.32 -7.93 5.01
N GLN A 30 -8.58 -8.58 5.91
CA GLN A 30 -9.03 -8.81 7.28
C GLN A 30 -9.26 -7.49 8.03
N LYS A 31 -8.36 -6.53 7.87
CA LYS A 31 -8.49 -5.21 8.51
C LYS A 31 -9.78 -4.51 8.07
N ALA A 32 -10.09 -4.56 6.80
CA ALA A 32 -11.31 -3.95 6.25
C ALA A 32 -12.56 -4.71 6.74
N GLU A 33 -12.55 -6.04 6.67
CA GLU A 33 -13.69 -6.86 7.04
C GLU A 33 -14.06 -6.74 8.52
N ARG A 34 -13.07 -6.57 9.40
CA ARG A 34 -13.32 -6.34 10.83
C ARG A 34 -14.13 -5.07 11.08
N LYS A 35 -14.11 -4.14 10.15
CA LYS A 35 -14.81 -2.85 10.25
C LYS A 35 -16.04 -2.80 9.32
N GLY A 36 -16.46 -3.95 8.79
CA GLY A 36 -17.65 -4.02 7.95
C GLY A 36 -17.47 -3.58 6.51
N ARG A 37 -16.20 -3.43 6.07
CA ARG A 37 -15.91 -3.14 4.66
C ARG A 37 -15.62 -4.45 3.92
N SER A 38 -15.69 -4.42 2.60
CA SER A 38 -15.61 -5.65 1.80
C SER A 38 -14.22 -5.83 1.18
N LYS A 39 -13.93 -7.09 0.81
CA LYS A 39 -12.74 -7.43 0.03
C LYS A 39 -12.74 -6.67 -1.30
N GLU A 40 -13.91 -6.55 -1.93
CA GLU A 40 -14.07 -5.84 -3.21
C GLU A 40 -13.68 -4.37 -3.08
N GLU A 41 -13.97 -3.74 -1.95
CA GLU A 41 -13.55 -2.36 -1.69
C GLU A 41 -12.04 -2.25 -1.53
N VAL A 42 -11.41 -3.23 -0.88
CA VAL A 42 -9.94 -3.29 -0.78
C VAL A 42 -9.33 -3.40 -2.18
N GLU A 43 -9.84 -4.31 -3.00
CA GLU A 43 -9.34 -4.51 -4.36
C GLU A 43 -9.55 -3.27 -5.22
N GLU A 44 -10.70 -2.62 -5.10
CA GLU A 44 -10.97 -1.37 -5.82
C GLU A 44 -9.91 -0.30 -5.51
N LEU A 45 -9.51 -0.18 -4.25
CA LEU A 45 -8.47 0.78 -3.87
C LEU A 45 -7.10 0.38 -4.39
N ILE A 46 -6.77 -0.91 -4.39
CA ILE A 46 -5.53 -1.41 -4.98
C ILE A 46 -5.49 -1.06 -6.48
N PHE A 47 -6.58 -1.32 -7.18
CA PHE A 47 -6.68 -1.03 -8.62
C PHE A 47 -6.59 0.47 -8.90
N TRP A 48 -7.27 1.26 -8.08
CA TRP A 48 -7.22 2.72 -8.19
C TRP A 48 -5.80 3.25 -8.05
N LEU A 49 -5.06 2.75 -7.07
CA LEU A 49 -3.70 3.23 -6.80
C LEU A 49 -2.70 2.79 -7.86
N THR A 50 -2.81 1.57 -8.35
CA THR A 50 -1.74 0.91 -9.12
C THR A 50 -2.06 0.66 -10.58
N GLY A 51 -3.32 0.67 -10.96
CA GLY A 51 -3.73 0.31 -12.31
C GLY A 51 -3.84 -1.20 -12.57
N TYR A 52 -3.60 -2.04 -11.57
CA TYR A 52 -3.87 -3.47 -11.70
C TYR A 52 -5.38 -3.70 -11.89
N ASP A 53 -5.73 -4.89 -12.38
CA ASP A 53 -7.10 -5.36 -12.47
C ASP A 53 -7.20 -6.75 -11.80
N ASP A 54 -8.38 -7.37 -11.86
CA ASP A 54 -8.59 -8.67 -11.21
C ASP A 54 -7.60 -9.72 -11.69
N GLU A 55 -7.38 -9.79 -12.99
CA GLU A 55 -6.50 -10.81 -13.59
C GLU A 55 -5.04 -10.57 -13.22
N SER A 56 -4.56 -9.34 -13.39
CA SER A 56 -3.17 -9.02 -13.10
C SER A 56 -2.87 -9.04 -11.60
N LEU A 57 -3.83 -8.67 -10.75
CA LEU A 57 -3.65 -8.83 -9.30
C LEU A 57 -3.54 -10.31 -8.94
N GLN A 58 -4.37 -11.17 -9.53
CA GLN A 58 -4.31 -12.60 -9.26
C GLN A 58 -2.93 -13.16 -9.67
N ASP A 59 -2.38 -12.71 -10.79
CA ASP A 59 -1.05 -13.11 -11.24
C ASP A 59 0.03 -12.70 -10.21
N VAL A 60 -0.08 -11.50 -9.64
CA VAL A 60 0.83 -11.04 -8.59
C VAL A 60 0.78 -11.98 -7.39
N LEU A 61 -0.43 -12.35 -6.97
CA LEU A 61 -0.62 -13.24 -5.81
C LEU A 61 -0.09 -14.64 -6.11
N ASP A 62 -0.38 -15.18 -7.28
CA ASP A 62 0.04 -16.52 -7.67
C ASP A 62 1.56 -16.65 -7.81
N GLN A 63 2.21 -15.61 -8.29
CA GLN A 63 3.66 -15.58 -8.46
C GLN A 63 4.43 -15.20 -7.20
N GLY A 64 3.71 -14.75 -6.16
CA GLY A 64 4.33 -14.36 -4.91
C GLY A 64 5.28 -13.16 -5.04
N LEU A 65 4.94 -12.20 -5.91
CA LEU A 65 5.78 -11.03 -6.14
C LEU A 65 5.95 -10.21 -4.87
N ASP A 66 7.16 -9.69 -4.64
CA ASP A 66 7.42 -8.82 -3.51
C ASP A 66 6.89 -7.39 -3.77
N PHE A 67 6.90 -6.55 -2.73
CA PHE A 67 6.40 -5.18 -2.87
C PHE A 67 7.17 -4.36 -3.91
N GLN A 68 8.48 -4.56 -3.99
CA GLN A 68 9.29 -3.85 -4.97
C GLN A 68 8.83 -4.18 -6.38
N THR A 69 8.71 -5.45 -6.70
CA THR A 69 8.27 -5.91 -8.02
C THR A 69 6.82 -5.51 -8.29
N PHE A 70 5.96 -5.62 -7.27
CA PHE A 70 4.55 -5.23 -7.37
C PHE A 70 4.43 -3.77 -7.82
N PHE A 71 5.16 -2.85 -7.20
CA PHE A 71 5.08 -1.44 -7.58
C PHE A 71 5.87 -1.14 -8.86
N ASP A 72 6.98 -1.83 -9.10
CA ASP A 72 7.74 -1.66 -10.36
C ASP A 72 6.92 -2.06 -11.59
N GLN A 73 6.09 -3.09 -11.46
CA GLN A 73 5.26 -3.60 -12.54
C GLN A 73 3.85 -3.00 -12.56
N ALA A 74 3.54 -2.09 -11.63
CA ALA A 74 2.22 -1.46 -11.59
C ALA A 74 1.95 -0.74 -12.91
N PRO A 75 0.83 -1.04 -13.58
CA PRO A 75 0.56 -0.46 -14.91
C PRO A 75 0.48 1.05 -14.92
N ALA A 76 -0.11 1.66 -13.89
CA ALA A 76 -0.28 3.11 -13.85
C ALA A 76 -0.51 3.57 -12.42
N LEU A 77 0.55 4.07 -11.77
CA LEU A 77 0.39 4.69 -10.45
C LEU A 77 -0.48 5.93 -10.60
N ASN A 78 -1.54 6.01 -9.78
CA ASN A 78 -2.51 7.09 -9.89
C ASN A 78 -1.85 8.44 -9.52
N PRO A 79 -1.97 9.48 -10.39
CA PRO A 79 -1.41 10.79 -10.08
C PRO A 79 -1.97 11.40 -8.78
N LYS A 80 -3.20 11.04 -8.39
CA LYS A 80 -3.81 11.50 -7.15
C LYS A 80 -3.20 10.88 -5.90
N ALA A 81 -2.29 9.91 -6.04
CA ALA A 81 -1.56 9.35 -4.90
C ALA A 81 -0.87 10.45 -4.10
N LYS A 82 -0.38 11.49 -4.76
CA LYS A 82 0.26 12.65 -4.11
C LYS A 82 -0.65 13.40 -3.15
N LEU A 83 -1.95 13.21 -3.27
CA LEU A 83 -2.94 13.83 -2.38
C LEU A 83 -3.17 13.00 -1.11
N ILE A 84 -2.62 11.80 -1.05
CA ILE A 84 -2.71 10.94 0.13
C ILE A 84 -1.76 11.51 1.18
N LYS A 85 -2.33 11.96 2.30
CA LYS A 85 -1.59 12.62 3.37
C LYS A 85 -2.02 12.08 4.73
N GLY A 86 -1.22 12.36 5.74
CA GLY A 86 -1.52 12.01 7.11
C GLY A 86 -0.59 10.96 7.67
N VAL A 87 -0.86 10.54 8.90
CA VAL A 87 0.01 9.62 9.63
C VAL A 87 -0.45 8.18 9.43
N ILE A 88 0.50 7.31 9.13
CA ILE A 88 0.30 5.86 9.10
C ILE A 88 1.57 5.18 9.61
N CYS A 89 1.44 4.19 10.48
CA CYS A 89 2.58 3.47 11.05
C CYS A 89 3.65 4.39 11.66
N GLY A 90 3.22 5.53 12.22
CA GLY A 90 4.12 6.49 12.86
C GLY A 90 4.81 7.48 11.92
N TYR A 91 4.50 7.44 10.63
CA TYR A 91 5.11 8.33 9.63
C TYR A 91 4.06 9.22 8.99
N ARG A 92 4.46 10.44 8.62
CA ARG A 92 3.66 11.27 7.72
C ARG A 92 3.95 10.84 6.28
N VAL A 93 2.93 10.34 5.60
CA VAL A 93 3.08 9.76 4.26
C VAL A 93 3.72 10.76 3.29
N GLU A 94 3.28 12.02 3.33
CA GLU A 94 3.75 13.08 2.44
C GLU A 94 5.22 13.45 2.67
N GLU A 95 5.80 13.05 3.81
CA GLU A 95 7.18 13.35 4.17
C GLU A 95 8.15 12.20 3.92
N ILE A 96 7.66 11.05 3.48
CA ILE A 96 8.52 9.89 3.23
C ILE A 96 9.37 10.13 1.98
N GLU A 97 10.70 10.08 2.15
CA GLU A 97 11.63 10.40 1.08
C GLU A 97 11.87 9.24 0.12
N ASP A 98 11.91 8.00 0.62
CA ASP A 98 12.12 6.83 -0.23
C ASP A 98 10.88 6.58 -1.09
N PRO A 99 11.01 6.57 -2.43
CA PRO A 99 9.83 6.45 -3.31
C PRO A 99 9.05 5.13 -3.14
N LEU A 100 9.75 4.01 -2.96
CA LEU A 100 9.07 2.73 -2.80
C LEU A 100 8.36 2.66 -1.44
N MET A 101 9.03 3.10 -0.39
CA MET A 101 8.41 3.13 0.94
C MET A 101 7.19 4.04 0.93
N GLN A 102 7.26 5.19 0.25
CA GLN A 102 6.12 6.09 0.15
C GLN A 102 4.93 5.41 -0.54
N LYS A 103 5.17 4.67 -1.61
CA LYS A 103 4.11 3.93 -2.33
C LYS A 103 3.47 2.88 -1.43
N ILE A 104 4.28 2.14 -0.68
CA ILE A 104 3.78 1.15 0.27
C ILE A 104 2.90 1.84 1.32
N ARG A 105 3.34 2.96 1.84
CA ARG A 105 2.58 3.71 2.86
C ARG A 105 1.33 4.39 2.30
N TYR A 106 1.34 4.76 1.02
CA TYR A 106 0.10 5.21 0.36
C TYR A 106 -0.97 4.11 0.46
N LEU A 107 -0.58 2.88 0.11
CA LEU A 107 -1.51 1.75 0.16
C LEU A 107 -1.99 1.50 1.60
N ASP A 108 -1.06 1.44 2.56
CA ASP A 108 -1.41 1.27 3.97
C ASP A 108 -2.40 2.34 4.43
N LYS A 109 -2.17 3.59 4.02
CA LYS A 109 -3.01 4.73 4.44
C LYS A 109 -4.41 4.62 3.89
N ILE A 110 -4.59 4.33 2.61
CA ILE A 110 -5.93 4.24 2.03
C ILE A 110 -6.72 3.04 2.57
N ILE A 111 -6.05 1.94 2.87
CA ILE A 111 -6.71 0.80 3.53
C ILE A 111 -7.11 1.16 4.96
N ASP A 112 -6.27 1.92 5.68
CA ASP A 112 -6.60 2.41 7.01
C ASP A 112 -7.82 3.34 6.97
N GLU A 113 -7.88 4.25 6.00
CA GLU A 113 -9.02 5.13 5.81
C GLU A 113 -10.30 4.35 5.51
N LEU A 114 -10.19 3.29 4.71
CA LEU A 114 -11.32 2.38 4.44
C LEU A 114 -11.83 1.74 5.74
N ALA A 115 -10.90 1.19 6.52
CA ALA A 115 -11.25 0.55 7.80
C ALA A 115 -11.88 1.53 8.79
N LYS A 116 -11.51 2.80 8.73
CA LYS A 116 -12.08 3.84 9.60
C LYS A 116 -13.42 4.38 9.12
N GLY A 117 -13.95 3.84 8.03
CA GLY A 117 -15.29 4.18 7.56
C GLY A 117 -15.38 5.33 6.58
N LYS A 118 -14.25 5.79 6.06
CA LYS A 118 -14.26 6.87 5.07
C LYS A 118 -14.93 6.41 3.78
N ALA A 119 -15.71 7.30 3.15
CA ALA A 119 -16.38 7.00 1.88
C ALA A 119 -15.36 6.80 0.76
N MET A 120 -15.62 5.88 -0.16
CA MET A 120 -14.71 5.56 -1.26
C MET A 120 -14.31 6.79 -2.07
N ALA A 121 -15.26 7.67 -2.40
CA ALA A 121 -14.97 8.89 -3.16
C ALA A 121 -13.97 9.79 -2.44
N LYS A 122 -14.07 9.88 -1.13
CA LYS A 122 -13.13 10.68 -0.32
C LYS A 122 -11.76 10.03 -0.23
N ILE A 123 -11.71 8.70 -0.09
CA ILE A 123 -10.45 7.97 -0.09
C ILE A 123 -9.72 8.19 -1.42
N LYS A 124 -10.46 8.16 -2.53
CA LYS A 124 -9.92 8.39 -3.87
C LYS A 124 -9.65 9.86 -4.18
N ARG A 125 -9.87 10.75 -3.23
CA ARG A 125 -9.68 12.21 -3.39
C ARG A 125 -10.48 12.78 -4.57
N GLU A 126 -11.67 12.27 -4.80
CA GLU A 126 -12.56 12.72 -5.86
C GLU A 126 -13.48 13.87 -5.43
N VAL A 127 -13.55 14.12 -4.14
CA VAL A 127 -14.34 15.21 -3.55
C VAL A 127 -13.53 16.00 -2.56
#